data_176e6604300ae33e02f012d8194b653d
#
_entry.id   176e6604300ae33e02f012d8194b653d
#
_cell.length_a   1.000
_cell.length_b   1.000
_cell.length_c   1.000
_cell.angle_alpha   90.00
_cell.angle_beta   90.00
_cell.angle_gamma   90.00
#
_symmetry.space_group_name_H-M   'P 1'
#
loop_
_entity.id
_entity.type
_entity.pdbx_description
1 polymer ?
#
loop_
_entity_poly.entity_id
_entity_poly.type
_entity_poly.pdbx_seq_one_letter_code
_entity_poly.pdbx_strand_id
1 'polypeptide(L)'
;MAAASWLAARRLAPRLVAPAGLAPAPDRQPEMQEALRRVAPIVEEFRHPGGPLDPVEMAATFASPGQPAKRSTILFLHGKGGRACEWEESALLALGLGYNVLLPDLRGHGDSGGRYTTFGLLEKDDLANAITSAKRRWGVDPTRLGIHSCSAGSSVALELAGHRPAVRAIWLESPFADARKMARHYLSASTGVPGFLLSLATRWAVALAVAGIKRDLRLEHVPGGLENADPVAALRRVRCPVCLVYGDADRLVPPRFVDRLLDALPPGSEVFRVAGAGHCHHPDEAAKVAADEYRSRWTDFFARRLPPMAPGEPSADPASAP
;
A
#
# COMPACT_ATOMS: atom_id res chain seq x y z
N MET A 1 -25.28 13.58 25.87
CA MET A 1 -23.96 13.35 25.23
C MET A 1 -23.94 12.09 24.37
N ALA A 2 -24.39 10.92 24.80
CA ALA A 2 -24.35 9.67 24.02
C ALA A 2 -25.13 9.73 22.70
N ALA A 3 -26.34 10.29 22.67
CA ALA A 3 -27.15 10.42 21.46
C ALA A 3 -26.51 11.34 20.40
N ALA A 4 -25.95 12.47 20.78
CA ALA A 4 -25.25 13.36 19.89
C ALA A 4 -23.99 12.71 19.30
N SER A 5 -23.24 11.97 20.12
CA SER A 5 -22.07 11.20 19.66
C SER A 5 -22.46 10.09 18.68
N TRP A 6 -23.61 9.44 18.87
CA TRP A 6 -24.11 8.41 17.98
C TRP A 6 -24.57 8.97 16.62
N LEU A 7 -25.30 10.11 16.63
CA LEU A 7 -25.70 10.80 15.40
C LEU A 7 -24.48 11.27 14.59
N ALA A 8 -23.46 11.82 15.26
CA ALA A 8 -22.20 12.18 14.64
C ALA A 8 -21.51 10.93 14.04
N ALA A 9 -21.48 9.83 14.77
CA ALA A 9 -20.89 8.58 14.31
C ALA A 9 -21.54 8.04 13.03
N ARG A 10 -22.86 8.07 12.90
CA ARG A 10 -23.57 7.65 11.68
C ARG A 10 -23.15 8.46 10.44
N ARG A 11 -22.85 9.75 10.61
CA ARG A 11 -22.39 10.62 9.50
C ARG A 11 -20.91 10.41 9.19
N LEU A 12 -20.11 10.00 10.16
CA LEU A 12 -18.66 9.85 10.03
C LEU A 12 -18.24 8.44 9.59
N ALA A 13 -19.04 7.42 9.93
CA ALA A 13 -18.71 6.04 9.62
C ALA A 13 -18.39 5.78 8.13
N PRO A 14 -19.19 6.29 7.15
CA PRO A 14 -18.86 6.10 5.74
C PRO A 14 -17.51 6.70 5.35
N ARG A 15 -17.11 7.83 5.94
CA ARG A 15 -15.84 8.49 5.63
C ARG A 15 -14.60 7.68 6.00
N LEU A 16 -14.71 6.78 6.98
CA LEU A 16 -13.61 5.94 7.41
C LEU A 16 -13.30 4.83 6.42
N VAL A 17 -14.32 4.30 5.78
CA VAL A 17 -14.22 3.11 4.93
C VAL A 17 -14.51 3.38 3.45
N ALA A 18 -15.00 4.57 3.11
CA ALA A 18 -15.09 5.00 1.73
C ALA A 18 -13.67 5.02 1.11
N PRO A 19 -13.50 4.50 -0.11
CA PRO A 19 -12.22 4.50 -0.79
C PRO A 19 -11.68 5.92 -1.03
N ALA A 20 -12.55 6.85 -1.42
CA ALA A 20 -12.17 8.24 -1.64
C ALA A 20 -11.51 8.83 -0.39
N GLY A 21 -10.35 9.43 -0.58
CA GLY A 21 -9.63 10.20 0.43
C GLY A 21 -10.28 11.55 0.71
N LEU A 22 -9.51 12.50 1.24
CA LEU A 22 -9.95 13.90 1.39
C LEU A 22 -10.18 14.56 0.01
N ALA A 23 -9.35 14.19 -0.97
CA ALA A 23 -9.55 14.47 -2.39
C ALA A 23 -9.12 13.23 -3.19
N PRO A 24 -9.91 12.78 -4.17
CA PRO A 24 -9.50 11.69 -5.04
C PRO A 24 -8.29 12.11 -5.89
N ALA A 25 -7.35 11.21 -6.09
CA ALA A 25 -6.23 11.43 -6.99
C ALA A 25 -6.72 11.65 -8.43
N PRO A 26 -6.09 12.55 -9.20
CA PRO A 26 -6.41 12.73 -10.61
C PRO A 26 -6.14 11.43 -11.38
N ASP A 27 -6.93 11.21 -12.41
CA ASP A 27 -6.68 10.08 -13.32
C ASP A 27 -5.53 10.43 -14.28
N ARG A 28 -4.36 9.90 -13.99
CA ARG A 28 -3.15 9.98 -14.80
C ARG A 28 -2.69 8.61 -15.29
N GLN A 29 -3.61 7.66 -15.33
CA GLN A 29 -3.31 6.29 -15.74
C GLN A 29 -2.78 6.21 -17.19
N PRO A 30 -3.37 6.93 -18.18
CA PRO A 30 -2.86 6.94 -19.55
C PRO A 30 -1.43 7.51 -19.66
N GLU A 31 -1.13 8.60 -18.94
CA GLU A 31 0.19 9.23 -18.93
C GLU A 31 1.24 8.29 -18.33
N MET A 32 0.94 7.68 -17.20
CA MET A 32 1.82 6.68 -16.58
C MET A 32 2.10 5.53 -17.55
N GLN A 33 1.08 4.97 -18.18
CA GLN A 33 1.27 3.88 -19.13
C GLN A 33 2.15 4.28 -20.31
N GLU A 34 1.98 5.48 -20.85
CA GLU A 34 2.81 6.01 -21.90
C GLU A 34 4.27 6.16 -21.44
N ALA A 35 4.49 6.68 -20.21
CA ALA A 35 5.83 6.79 -19.63
C ALA A 35 6.48 5.40 -19.45
N LEU A 36 5.73 4.42 -18.95
CA LEU A 36 6.23 3.04 -18.79
C LEU A 36 6.58 2.39 -20.14
N ARG A 37 5.76 2.58 -21.20
CA ARG A 37 6.03 2.03 -22.56
C ARG A 37 7.30 2.56 -23.20
N ARG A 38 7.78 3.73 -22.79
CA ARG A 38 9.05 4.30 -23.27
C ARG A 38 10.27 3.55 -22.74
N VAL A 39 10.15 2.86 -21.62
CA VAL A 39 11.28 2.20 -20.92
C VAL A 39 11.13 0.69 -20.77
N ALA A 40 9.94 0.15 -21.03
CA ALA A 40 9.64 -1.26 -20.86
C ALA A 40 8.90 -1.83 -22.07
N PRO A 41 9.39 -2.95 -22.66
CA PRO A 41 8.75 -3.61 -23.82
C PRO A 41 7.42 -4.30 -23.46
N ILE A 42 7.17 -4.56 -22.19
CA ILE A 42 5.92 -5.15 -21.70
C ILE A 42 5.27 -4.16 -20.77
N VAL A 43 4.10 -3.62 -21.15
CA VAL A 43 3.22 -2.80 -20.32
C VAL A 43 1.79 -3.18 -20.64
N GLU A 44 1.13 -3.82 -19.68
CA GLU A 44 -0.23 -4.32 -19.87
C GLU A 44 -1.11 -4.00 -18.66
N GLU A 45 -2.28 -3.45 -18.92
CA GLU A 45 -3.38 -3.47 -17.96
C GLU A 45 -4.07 -4.82 -17.97
N PHE A 46 -4.48 -5.28 -16.81
CA PHE A 46 -5.22 -6.51 -16.72
C PHE A 46 -6.26 -6.47 -15.60
N ARG A 47 -7.29 -7.27 -15.79
CA ARG A 47 -8.31 -7.53 -14.78
C ARG A 47 -8.05 -8.87 -14.11
N HIS A 48 -8.37 -8.93 -12.83
CA HIS A 48 -8.29 -10.15 -12.04
C HIS A 48 -9.43 -10.19 -11.01
N PRO A 49 -9.82 -11.38 -10.53
CA PRO A 49 -10.84 -11.46 -9.48
C PRO A 49 -10.32 -10.89 -8.17
N GLY A 50 -11.21 -10.26 -7.43
CA GLY A 50 -10.99 -9.93 -6.02
C GLY A 50 -10.99 -11.18 -5.13
N GLY A 51 -10.78 -10.97 -3.83
CA GLY A 51 -10.79 -12.05 -2.85
C GLY A 51 -12.17 -12.72 -2.69
N PRO A 52 -12.21 -13.93 -2.12
CA PRO A 52 -13.44 -14.75 -2.08
C PRO A 52 -14.55 -14.15 -1.21
N LEU A 53 -14.23 -13.28 -0.27
CA LEU A 53 -15.22 -12.68 0.63
C LEU A 53 -16.05 -11.56 -0.03
N ASP A 54 -15.50 -10.92 -1.08
CA ASP A 54 -16.20 -9.93 -1.89
C ASP A 54 -15.61 -9.97 -3.31
N PRO A 55 -16.09 -10.87 -4.18
CA PRO A 55 -15.53 -11.15 -5.49
C PRO A 55 -15.90 -10.06 -6.50
N VAL A 56 -15.22 -8.93 -6.43
CA VAL A 56 -15.31 -7.84 -7.40
C VAL A 56 -14.19 -7.95 -8.44
N GLU A 57 -14.38 -7.32 -9.60
CA GLU A 57 -13.30 -7.21 -10.58
C GLU A 57 -12.30 -6.15 -10.15
N MET A 58 -11.03 -6.51 -10.19
CA MET A 58 -9.90 -5.67 -9.81
C MET A 58 -9.06 -5.31 -11.02
N ALA A 59 -8.41 -4.15 -10.99
CA ALA A 59 -7.53 -3.64 -12.03
C ALA A 59 -6.08 -3.56 -11.55
N ALA A 60 -5.14 -3.86 -12.43
CA ALA A 60 -3.72 -3.65 -12.21
C ALA A 60 -2.98 -3.40 -13.52
N THR A 61 -1.86 -2.67 -13.44
CA THR A 61 -0.88 -2.55 -14.51
C THR A 61 0.34 -3.41 -14.17
N PHE A 62 0.79 -4.19 -15.15
CA PHE A 62 2.06 -4.91 -15.08
C PHE A 62 3.02 -4.32 -16.11
N ALA A 63 4.28 -4.10 -15.70
CA ALA A 63 5.33 -3.75 -16.65
C ALA A 63 6.62 -4.51 -16.34
N SER A 64 7.40 -4.79 -17.41
CA SER A 64 8.65 -5.54 -17.33
C SER A 64 9.66 -5.06 -18.37
N PRO A 65 10.94 -4.97 -18.02
CA PRO A 65 12.01 -4.71 -18.98
C PRO A 65 12.38 -5.95 -19.83
N GLY A 66 11.49 -6.95 -19.87
CA GLY A 66 11.68 -8.21 -20.59
C GLY A 66 12.05 -9.39 -19.68
N GLN A 67 11.80 -10.60 -20.15
CA GLN A 67 12.04 -11.86 -19.41
C GLN A 67 11.43 -11.87 -18.00
N PRO A 68 10.11 -11.61 -17.83
CA PRO A 68 9.51 -11.40 -16.52
C PRO A 68 9.65 -12.58 -15.57
N ALA A 69 9.71 -13.83 -16.07
CA ALA A 69 9.89 -15.01 -15.23
C ALA A 69 11.26 -15.06 -14.52
N LYS A 70 12.26 -14.35 -15.02
CA LYS A 70 13.61 -14.33 -14.46
C LYS A 70 13.84 -13.17 -13.49
N ARG A 71 12.93 -12.23 -13.43
CA ARG A 71 13.08 -10.99 -12.67
C ARG A 71 12.29 -10.99 -11.38
N SER A 72 12.84 -10.32 -10.39
CA SER A 72 12.11 -9.97 -9.17
C SER A 72 11.04 -8.93 -9.48
N THR A 73 9.95 -8.96 -8.75
CA THR A 73 8.81 -8.05 -8.93
C THR A 73 8.66 -7.15 -7.73
N ILE A 74 8.46 -5.85 -7.95
CA ILE A 74 8.06 -4.90 -6.91
C ILE A 74 6.59 -4.57 -7.09
N LEU A 75 5.82 -4.81 -6.03
CA LEU A 75 4.41 -4.48 -5.90
C LEU A 75 4.29 -3.10 -5.26
N PHE A 76 3.60 -2.16 -5.91
CA PHE A 76 3.40 -0.79 -5.42
C PHE A 76 1.98 -0.62 -4.91
N LEU A 77 1.82 -0.18 -3.66
CA LEU A 77 0.52 -0.05 -3.00
C LEU A 77 0.26 1.37 -2.55
N HIS A 78 -0.69 2.04 -3.20
CA HIS A 78 -1.06 3.43 -2.91
C HIS A 78 -1.82 3.58 -1.58
N GLY A 79 -1.92 4.81 -1.10
CA GLY A 79 -2.69 5.18 0.07
C GLY A 79 -4.19 5.26 -0.17
N LYS A 80 -4.95 5.62 0.86
CA LYS A 80 -6.39 5.84 0.76
C LYS A 80 -6.67 7.07 -0.12
N GLY A 81 -7.52 6.91 -1.12
CA GLY A 81 -7.85 7.92 -2.12
C GLY A 81 -6.86 8.01 -3.28
N GLY A 82 -5.78 7.22 -3.23
CA GLY A 82 -4.78 7.15 -4.28
C GLY A 82 -5.15 6.24 -5.45
N ARG A 83 -4.25 6.13 -6.41
CA ARG A 83 -4.35 5.30 -7.61
C ARG A 83 -2.98 4.72 -7.97
N ALA A 84 -2.97 3.69 -8.80
CA ALA A 84 -1.75 3.07 -9.32
C ALA A 84 -0.80 4.08 -9.98
N CYS A 85 -1.34 5.07 -10.69
CA CYS A 85 -0.54 6.07 -11.43
C CYS A 85 0.28 7.02 -10.53
N GLU A 86 0.02 7.08 -9.22
CA GLU A 86 0.86 7.86 -8.30
C GLU A 86 2.28 7.29 -8.16
N TRP A 87 2.48 6.04 -8.56
CA TRP A 87 3.75 5.34 -8.49
C TRP A 87 4.61 5.44 -9.74
N GLU A 88 4.26 6.31 -10.71
CA GLU A 88 4.97 6.44 -12.00
C GLU A 88 6.49 6.56 -11.83
N GLU A 89 6.96 7.52 -11.04
CA GLU A 89 8.41 7.77 -10.85
C GLU A 89 9.12 6.58 -10.22
N SER A 90 8.50 5.98 -9.19
CA SER A 90 9.07 4.80 -8.52
C SER A 90 9.05 3.55 -9.40
N ALA A 91 8.04 3.40 -10.23
CA ALA A 91 7.94 2.32 -11.20
C ALA A 91 9.01 2.45 -12.30
N LEU A 92 9.23 3.67 -12.82
CA LEU A 92 10.30 3.96 -13.78
C LEU A 92 11.68 3.67 -13.19
N LEU A 93 11.93 4.05 -11.93
CA LEU A 93 13.17 3.70 -11.22
C LEU A 93 13.34 2.18 -11.12
N ALA A 94 12.30 1.46 -10.70
CA ALA A 94 12.34 0.00 -10.56
C ALA A 94 12.62 -0.70 -11.90
N LEU A 95 11.93 -0.29 -12.97
CA LEU A 95 12.15 -0.82 -14.30
C LEU A 95 13.57 -0.57 -14.82
N GLY A 96 14.11 0.64 -14.60
CA GLY A 96 15.48 1.00 -14.94
C GLY A 96 16.53 0.17 -14.20
N LEU A 97 16.21 -0.31 -13.00
CA LEU A 97 17.05 -1.22 -12.21
C LEU A 97 16.83 -2.71 -12.58
N GLY A 98 15.92 -3.01 -13.49
CA GLY A 98 15.69 -4.37 -13.99
C GLY A 98 14.61 -5.16 -13.24
N TYR A 99 13.80 -4.55 -12.41
CA TYR A 99 12.64 -5.19 -11.77
C TYR A 99 11.43 -5.24 -12.69
N ASN A 100 10.59 -6.25 -12.52
CA ASN A 100 9.19 -6.13 -12.92
C ASN A 100 8.46 -5.21 -11.94
N VAL A 101 7.42 -4.54 -12.39
CA VAL A 101 6.54 -3.77 -11.52
C VAL A 101 5.09 -4.25 -11.65
N LEU A 102 4.39 -4.29 -10.52
CA LEU A 102 2.97 -4.60 -10.43
C LEU A 102 2.28 -3.46 -9.65
N LEU A 103 1.36 -2.79 -10.33
CA LEU A 103 0.70 -1.56 -9.88
C LEU A 103 -0.82 -1.79 -9.84
N PRO A 104 -1.37 -2.37 -8.75
CA PRO A 104 -2.80 -2.53 -8.62
C PRO A 104 -3.45 -1.20 -8.17
N ASP A 105 -4.65 -0.95 -8.67
CA ASP A 105 -5.60 -0.11 -7.95
C ASP A 105 -6.19 -0.95 -6.81
N LEU A 106 -6.06 -0.46 -5.58
CA LEU A 106 -6.64 -1.16 -4.43
C LEU A 106 -8.16 -1.15 -4.52
N ARG A 107 -8.81 -2.09 -3.85
CA ARG A 107 -10.26 -2.22 -3.75
C ARG A 107 -10.96 -0.88 -3.58
N GLY A 108 -11.94 -0.58 -4.45
CA GLY A 108 -12.73 0.65 -4.46
C GLY A 108 -11.99 1.90 -4.95
N HIS A 109 -10.75 1.77 -5.41
CA HIS A 109 -9.95 2.86 -5.95
C HIS A 109 -9.72 2.68 -7.45
N GLY A 110 -9.44 3.78 -8.13
CA GLY A 110 -9.11 3.78 -9.55
C GLY A 110 -10.13 3.01 -10.38
N ASP A 111 -9.64 2.04 -11.14
CA ASP A 111 -10.44 1.19 -12.01
C ASP A 111 -10.83 -0.15 -11.37
N SER A 112 -10.50 -0.35 -10.09
CA SER A 112 -10.89 -1.52 -9.31
C SER A 112 -12.29 -1.39 -8.74
N GLY A 113 -13.03 -2.50 -8.76
CA GLY A 113 -14.33 -2.63 -8.10
C GLY A 113 -14.24 -2.57 -6.58
N GLY A 114 -15.42 -2.62 -5.95
CA GLY A 114 -15.55 -2.56 -4.50
C GLY A 114 -16.02 -1.20 -4.00
N ARG A 115 -16.57 -1.19 -2.78
CA ARG A 115 -17.16 0.01 -2.16
C ARG A 115 -16.46 0.43 -0.87
N TYR A 116 -15.55 -0.41 -0.36
CA TYR A 116 -14.93 -0.23 0.94
C TYR A 116 -13.43 -0.45 0.87
N THR A 117 -12.67 0.34 1.63
CA THR A 117 -11.31 0.00 2.02
C THR A 117 -11.34 -0.66 3.39
N THR A 118 -10.61 -1.74 3.56
CA THR A 118 -10.60 -2.57 4.78
C THR A 118 -9.22 -2.68 5.42
N PHE A 119 -8.27 -1.86 4.94
CA PHE A 119 -6.90 -1.75 5.47
C PHE A 119 -6.16 -3.09 5.55
N GLY A 120 -6.41 -3.97 4.59
CA GLY A 120 -5.71 -5.24 4.42
C GLY A 120 -6.55 -6.49 4.66
N LEU A 121 -7.75 -6.39 5.25
CA LEU A 121 -8.59 -7.57 5.50
C LEU A 121 -9.00 -8.26 4.19
N LEU A 122 -9.56 -7.52 3.25
CA LEU A 122 -9.97 -8.03 1.93
C LEU A 122 -8.84 -7.85 0.91
N GLU A 123 -8.15 -6.72 0.96
CA GLU A 123 -7.11 -6.32 0.01
C GLU A 123 -5.97 -7.35 -0.09
N LYS A 124 -5.61 -8.05 1.00
CA LYS A 124 -4.56 -9.09 0.96
C LYS A 124 -4.92 -10.23 0.00
N ASP A 125 -6.20 -10.59 -0.08
CA ASP A 125 -6.66 -11.68 -0.96
C ASP A 125 -6.81 -11.18 -2.41
N ASP A 126 -7.20 -9.92 -2.62
CA ASP A 126 -7.18 -9.26 -3.92
C ASP A 126 -5.77 -9.28 -4.52
N LEU A 127 -4.78 -8.84 -3.73
CA LEU A 127 -3.38 -8.81 -4.14
C LEU A 127 -2.81 -10.20 -4.35
N ALA A 128 -3.25 -11.18 -3.56
CA ALA A 128 -2.92 -12.58 -3.79
C ALA A 128 -3.36 -13.06 -5.17
N ASN A 129 -4.54 -12.63 -5.61
CA ASN A 129 -5.08 -12.94 -6.92
C ASN A 129 -4.37 -12.15 -8.03
N ALA A 130 -3.99 -10.89 -7.80
CA ALA A 130 -3.16 -10.11 -8.73
C ALA A 130 -1.83 -10.82 -9.00
N ILE A 131 -1.11 -11.22 -7.95
CA ILE A 131 0.17 -11.95 -8.04
C ILE A 131 -0.02 -13.30 -8.77
N THR A 132 -1.09 -14.03 -8.46
CA THR A 132 -1.40 -15.31 -9.12
C THR A 132 -1.70 -15.10 -10.60
N SER A 133 -2.39 -14.03 -10.96
CA SER A 133 -2.69 -13.66 -12.34
C SER A 133 -1.42 -13.25 -13.09
N ALA A 134 -0.53 -12.48 -12.47
CA ALA A 134 0.77 -12.13 -13.03
C ALA A 134 1.65 -13.37 -13.26
N LYS A 135 1.66 -14.31 -12.30
CA LYS A 135 2.34 -15.61 -12.48
C LYS A 135 1.82 -16.37 -13.70
N ARG A 136 0.50 -16.47 -13.86
CA ARG A 136 -0.11 -17.20 -14.98
C ARG A 136 0.15 -16.54 -16.35
N ARG A 137 0.14 -15.19 -16.38
CA ARG A 137 0.25 -14.45 -17.65
C ARG A 137 1.70 -14.28 -18.11
N TRP A 138 2.61 -13.99 -17.18
CA TRP A 138 3.98 -13.59 -17.50
C TRP A 138 5.05 -14.46 -16.84
N GLY A 139 4.64 -15.49 -16.09
CA GLY A 139 5.58 -16.38 -15.40
C GLY A 139 6.24 -15.76 -14.17
N VAL A 140 5.73 -14.64 -13.64
CA VAL A 140 6.28 -13.98 -12.45
C VAL A 140 6.47 -14.99 -11.31
N ASP A 141 7.65 -14.99 -10.70
CA ASP A 141 7.94 -15.82 -9.54
C ASP A 141 7.41 -15.15 -8.24
N PRO A 142 6.38 -15.69 -7.61
CA PRO A 142 5.80 -15.11 -6.39
C PRO A 142 6.71 -15.21 -5.17
N THR A 143 7.84 -15.95 -5.24
CA THR A 143 8.84 -16.03 -4.16
C THR A 143 9.91 -14.94 -4.29
N ARG A 144 9.86 -14.15 -5.35
CA ARG A 144 10.77 -13.04 -5.64
C ARG A 144 9.99 -11.73 -5.68
N LEU A 145 9.30 -11.45 -4.58
CA LEU A 145 8.40 -10.30 -4.45
C LEU A 145 8.91 -9.32 -3.39
N GLY A 146 9.04 -8.05 -3.77
CA GLY A 146 9.16 -6.90 -2.89
C GLY A 146 7.88 -6.10 -2.86
N ILE A 147 7.68 -5.30 -1.81
CA ILE A 147 6.54 -4.39 -1.70
C ILE A 147 7.05 -2.98 -1.41
N HIS A 148 6.54 -2.00 -2.14
CA HIS A 148 6.64 -0.59 -1.84
C HIS A 148 5.25 -0.05 -1.58
N SER A 149 5.02 0.55 -0.43
CA SER A 149 3.67 0.96 -0.02
C SER A 149 3.68 2.24 0.79
N CYS A 150 2.56 2.97 0.78
CA CYS A 150 2.44 4.15 1.61
C CYS A 150 1.11 4.22 2.37
N SER A 151 1.12 4.89 3.52
CA SER A 151 -0.09 5.26 4.29
C SER A 151 -1.01 4.05 4.53
N ALA A 152 -2.27 4.10 4.08
CA ALA A 152 -3.21 2.99 4.17
C ALA A 152 -2.73 1.73 3.44
N GLY A 153 -2.03 1.89 2.30
CA GLY A 153 -1.38 0.79 1.58
C GLY A 153 -0.33 0.06 2.41
N SER A 154 0.27 0.74 3.38
CA SER A 154 1.22 0.12 4.32
C SER A 154 0.56 -0.92 5.22
N SER A 155 -0.68 -0.67 5.68
CA SER A 155 -1.44 -1.69 6.42
C SER A 155 -1.76 -2.91 5.55
N VAL A 156 -2.10 -2.67 4.28
CA VAL A 156 -2.35 -3.73 3.29
C VAL A 156 -1.08 -4.55 3.03
N ALA A 157 0.07 -3.88 2.87
CA ALA A 157 1.37 -4.54 2.69
C ALA A 157 1.72 -5.47 3.85
N LEU A 158 1.51 -5.02 5.09
CA LEU A 158 1.78 -5.79 6.30
C LEU A 158 0.86 -7.02 6.41
N GLU A 159 -0.43 -6.86 6.12
CA GLU A 159 -1.38 -7.99 6.11
C GLU A 159 -1.04 -9.00 5.01
N LEU A 160 -0.73 -8.55 3.80
CA LEU A 160 -0.29 -9.44 2.72
C LEU A 160 0.97 -10.21 3.10
N ALA A 161 2.02 -9.52 3.55
CA ALA A 161 3.30 -10.13 3.89
C ALA A 161 3.22 -11.04 5.13
N GLY A 162 2.38 -10.68 6.11
CA GLY A 162 2.14 -11.50 7.28
C GLY A 162 1.44 -12.84 6.97
N HIS A 163 0.72 -12.92 5.84
CA HIS A 163 0.06 -14.14 5.36
C HIS A 163 0.84 -14.83 4.22
N ARG A 164 1.84 -14.16 3.63
CA ARG A 164 2.67 -14.68 2.53
C ARG A 164 4.16 -14.54 2.86
N PRO A 165 4.77 -15.55 3.48
CA PRO A 165 6.19 -15.51 3.86
C PRO A 165 7.17 -15.45 2.68
N ALA A 166 6.66 -15.54 1.46
CA ALA A 166 7.44 -15.41 0.23
C ALA A 166 7.85 -13.97 -0.12
N VAL A 167 7.26 -12.94 0.52
CA VAL A 167 7.70 -11.54 0.41
C VAL A 167 9.12 -11.42 0.99
N ARG A 168 10.03 -10.77 0.26
CA ARG A 168 11.46 -10.69 0.58
C ARG A 168 11.89 -9.37 1.19
N ALA A 169 11.20 -8.27 0.88
CA ALA A 169 11.53 -6.94 1.36
C ALA A 169 10.30 -6.03 1.29
N ILE A 170 10.17 -5.12 2.25
CA ILE A 170 9.07 -4.13 2.26
C ILE A 170 9.66 -2.75 2.49
N TRP A 171 9.37 -1.81 1.60
CA TRP A 171 9.55 -0.39 1.78
C TRP A 171 8.22 0.22 2.22
N LEU A 172 8.17 0.78 3.42
CA LEU A 172 6.93 1.11 4.14
C LEU A 172 6.93 2.61 4.46
N GLU A 173 6.20 3.42 3.69
CA GLU A 173 6.16 4.87 3.86
C GLU A 173 4.98 5.34 4.69
N SER A 174 5.24 6.30 5.57
CA SER A 174 4.21 6.93 6.42
C SER A 174 3.20 5.94 7.01
N PRO A 175 3.64 4.80 7.58
CA PRO A 175 2.76 3.81 8.16
C PRO A 175 2.22 4.31 9.50
N PHE A 176 1.13 3.70 9.99
CA PHE A 176 0.58 3.97 11.31
C PHE A 176 0.36 2.69 12.11
N ALA A 177 0.62 2.76 13.43
CA ALA A 177 0.54 1.61 14.32
C ALA A 177 -0.86 1.31 14.85
N ASP A 178 -1.81 2.24 14.71
CA ASP A 178 -3.13 2.14 15.36
C ASP A 178 -4.21 2.77 14.48
N ALA A 179 -4.98 1.90 13.84
CA ALA A 179 -6.04 2.31 12.92
C ALA A 179 -7.15 3.15 13.60
N ARG A 180 -7.45 2.90 14.90
CA ARG A 180 -8.47 3.67 15.62
C ARG A 180 -7.98 5.07 15.99
N LYS A 181 -6.73 5.18 16.44
CA LYS A 181 -6.11 6.49 16.67
C LYS A 181 -6.01 7.27 15.37
N MET A 182 -5.61 6.59 14.27
CA MET A 182 -5.56 7.20 12.94
C MET A 182 -6.94 7.66 12.47
N ALA A 183 -7.98 6.84 12.63
CA ALA A 183 -9.36 7.23 12.32
C ALA A 183 -9.80 8.49 13.10
N ARG A 184 -9.49 8.58 14.39
CA ARG A 184 -9.80 9.77 15.19
C ARG A 184 -9.03 11.00 14.70
N HIS A 185 -7.75 10.84 14.39
CA HIS A 185 -6.92 11.92 13.87
C HIS A 185 -7.45 12.41 12.51
N TYR A 186 -7.74 11.49 11.59
CA TYR A 186 -8.33 11.77 10.29
C TYR A 186 -9.68 12.51 10.40
N LEU A 187 -10.56 12.06 11.28
CA LEU A 187 -11.85 12.73 11.53
C LEU A 187 -11.66 14.12 12.15
N SER A 188 -10.70 14.30 13.06
CA SER A 188 -10.35 15.60 13.62
C SER A 188 -9.86 16.55 12.53
N ALA A 189 -8.95 16.12 11.68
CA ALA A 189 -8.43 16.91 10.58
C ALA A 189 -9.52 17.29 9.55
N SER A 190 -10.43 16.35 9.25
CA SER A 190 -11.49 16.55 8.23
C SER A 190 -12.69 17.37 8.73
N THR A 191 -12.90 17.48 10.05
CA THR A 191 -14.05 18.18 10.63
C THR A 191 -13.69 19.45 11.38
N GLY A 192 -12.39 19.68 11.68
CA GLY A 192 -11.92 20.75 12.54
C GLY A 192 -12.25 20.55 14.04
N VAL A 193 -12.91 19.44 14.41
CA VAL A 193 -13.28 19.17 15.81
C VAL A 193 -12.11 18.53 16.55
N PRO A 194 -11.70 19.04 17.74
CA PRO A 194 -10.62 18.47 18.51
C PRO A 194 -10.82 16.96 18.78
N GLY A 195 -9.76 16.16 18.57
CA GLY A 195 -9.84 14.70 18.62
C GLY A 195 -10.30 14.13 19.97
N PHE A 196 -10.07 14.83 21.09
CA PHE A 196 -10.55 14.37 22.39
C PHE A 196 -12.08 14.41 22.51
N LEU A 197 -12.73 15.37 21.83
CA LEU A 197 -14.20 15.46 21.73
C LEU A 197 -14.77 14.38 20.81
N LEU A 198 -13.99 13.88 19.87
CA LEU A 198 -14.39 12.84 18.93
C LEU A 198 -14.20 11.42 19.47
N SER A 199 -13.61 11.22 20.63
CA SER A 199 -13.22 9.88 21.12
C SER A 199 -14.38 8.89 21.14
N LEU A 200 -15.53 9.28 21.71
CA LEU A 200 -16.71 8.42 21.75
C LEU A 200 -17.36 8.26 20.36
N ALA A 201 -17.48 9.37 19.61
CA ALA A 201 -18.03 9.36 18.26
C ALA A 201 -17.19 8.49 17.31
N THR A 202 -15.86 8.51 17.42
CA THR A 202 -14.97 7.66 16.63
C THR A 202 -15.16 6.18 16.95
N ARG A 203 -15.30 5.82 18.24
CA ARG A 203 -15.58 4.41 18.61
C ARG A 203 -16.85 3.90 17.96
N TRP A 204 -17.93 4.67 18.03
CA TRP A 204 -19.21 4.34 17.39
C TRP A 204 -19.10 4.38 15.86
N ALA A 205 -18.37 5.34 15.27
CA ALA A 205 -18.18 5.42 13.84
C ALA A 205 -17.44 4.20 13.29
N VAL A 206 -16.39 3.76 13.96
CA VAL A 206 -15.66 2.53 13.61
C VAL A 206 -16.59 1.32 13.72
N ALA A 207 -17.33 1.18 14.84
CA ALA A 207 -18.25 0.05 15.02
C ALA A 207 -19.35 0.02 13.97
N LEU A 208 -19.93 1.17 13.63
CA LEU A 208 -20.98 1.29 12.59
C LEU A 208 -20.42 1.01 11.19
N ALA A 209 -19.20 1.49 10.89
CA ALA A 209 -18.53 1.20 9.63
C ALA A 209 -18.30 -0.30 9.45
N VAL A 210 -17.77 -0.95 10.48
CA VAL A 210 -17.54 -2.40 10.52
C VAL A 210 -18.85 -3.18 10.37
N ALA A 211 -19.88 -2.82 11.14
CA ALA A 211 -21.19 -3.48 11.06
C ALA A 211 -21.84 -3.28 9.68
N GLY A 212 -21.67 -2.09 9.08
CA GLY A 212 -22.14 -1.80 7.73
C GLY A 212 -21.48 -2.69 6.68
N ILE A 213 -20.14 -2.79 6.71
CA ILE A 213 -19.39 -3.66 5.79
C ILE A 213 -19.79 -5.13 5.98
N LYS A 214 -19.81 -5.61 7.23
CA LYS A 214 -20.20 -7.00 7.53
C LYS A 214 -21.59 -7.33 6.95
N ARG A 215 -22.57 -6.46 7.20
CA ARG A 215 -23.93 -6.63 6.68
C ARG A 215 -23.97 -6.61 5.15
N ASP A 216 -23.33 -5.62 4.52
CA ASP A 216 -23.40 -5.41 3.07
C ASP A 216 -22.66 -6.52 2.30
N LEU A 217 -21.60 -7.06 2.87
CA LEU A 217 -20.82 -8.16 2.31
C LEU A 217 -21.20 -9.54 2.88
N ARG A 218 -22.21 -9.62 3.76
CA ARG A 218 -22.68 -10.86 4.40
C ARG A 218 -21.57 -11.61 5.17
N LEU A 219 -20.72 -10.83 5.86
CA LEU A 219 -19.55 -11.33 6.59
C LEU A 219 -19.82 -11.56 8.09
N GLU A 220 -21.08 -11.73 8.50
CA GLU A 220 -21.46 -11.93 9.91
C GLU A 220 -20.75 -13.13 10.56
N HIS A 221 -20.39 -14.12 9.75
CA HIS A 221 -19.74 -15.35 10.21
C HIS A 221 -18.21 -15.30 10.13
N VAL A 222 -17.60 -14.18 9.66
CA VAL A 222 -16.14 -14.06 9.60
C VAL A 222 -15.60 -13.74 11.00
N PRO A 223 -14.89 -14.68 11.64
CA PRO A 223 -14.31 -14.46 12.96
C PRO A 223 -13.20 -13.40 12.86
N GLY A 224 -13.16 -12.50 13.83
CA GLY A 224 -12.15 -11.45 13.82
C GLY A 224 -12.40 -10.44 12.70
N GLY A 225 -13.10 -9.38 12.99
CA GLY A 225 -13.53 -8.43 11.98
C GLY A 225 -12.52 -7.33 11.71
N LEU A 226 -12.94 -6.42 10.84
CA LEU A 226 -12.28 -5.16 10.48
C LEU A 226 -11.85 -4.32 11.70
N GLU A 227 -12.50 -4.54 12.85
CA GLU A 227 -12.12 -3.95 14.13
C GLU A 227 -10.73 -4.40 14.62
N ASN A 228 -10.21 -5.48 14.08
CA ASN A 228 -8.92 -6.08 14.45
C ASN A 228 -7.80 -5.76 13.44
N ALA A 229 -8.01 -4.81 12.53
CA ALA A 229 -6.92 -4.29 11.72
C ALA A 229 -5.87 -3.66 12.65
N ASP A 230 -4.90 -4.47 13.05
CA ASP A 230 -3.77 -4.08 13.91
C ASP A 230 -2.48 -4.18 13.12
N PRO A 231 -1.97 -3.05 12.58
CA PRO A 231 -0.74 -3.05 11.82
C PRO A 231 0.48 -3.58 12.59
N VAL A 232 0.50 -3.41 13.92
CA VAL A 232 1.59 -3.95 14.76
C VAL A 232 1.51 -5.47 14.84
N ALA A 233 0.31 -6.03 15.03
CA ALA A 233 0.12 -7.48 15.01
C ALA A 233 0.42 -8.07 13.63
N ALA A 234 0.07 -7.37 12.55
CA ALA A 234 0.44 -7.75 11.19
C ALA A 234 1.95 -7.75 10.99
N LEU A 235 2.64 -6.68 11.41
CA LEU A 235 4.10 -6.54 11.32
C LEU A 235 4.83 -7.67 12.07
N ARG A 236 4.35 -8.09 13.24
CA ARG A 236 4.92 -9.22 14.00
C ARG A 236 4.87 -10.57 13.27
N ARG A 237 3.96 -10.70 12.28
CA ARG A 237 3.90 -11.89 11.41
C ARG A 237 4.83 -11.80 10.20
N VAL A 238 5.31 -10.60 9.87
CA VAL A 238 6.23 -10.37 8.74
C VAL A 238 7.59 -11.03 9.04
N ARG A 239 8.14 -11.74 8.06
CA ARG A 239 9.39 -12.50 8.18
C ARG A 239 10.56 -11.90 7.41
N CYS A 240 10.30 -10.91 6.57
CA CYS A 240 11.34 -10.23 5.78
C CYS A 240 11.72 -8.89 6.39
N PRO A 241 12.91 -8.34 6.07
CA PRO A 241 13.29 -6.98 6.45
C PRO A 241 12.33 -5.93 5.91
N VAL A 242 12.11 -4.89 6.72
CA VAL A 242 11.29 -3.72 6.41
C VAL A 242 12.18 -2.48 6.47
N CYS A 243 12.12 -1.61 5.46
CA CYS A 243 12.57 -0.24 5.60
C CYS A 243 11.37 0.64 5.93
N LEU A 244 11.31 1.16 7.15
CA LEU A 244 10.25 2.05 7.60
C LEU A 244 10.68 3.49 7.37
N VAL A 245 9.94 4.21 6.52
CA VAL A 245 10.21 5.59 6.13
C VAL A 245 9.12 6.51 6.66
N TYR A 246 9.51 7.62 7.27
CA TYR A 246 8.57 8.65 7.70
C TYR A 246 9.19 10.04 7.71
N GLY A 247 8.37 11.04 7.38
CA GLY A 247 8.72 12.44 7.48
C GLY A 247 8.41 13.00 8.88
N ASP A 248 9.27 13.83 9.43
CA ASP A 248 9.02 14.43 10.74
C ASP A 248 8.05 15.64 10.69
N ALA A 249 7.79 16.17 9.51
CA ALA A 249 6.76 17.18 9.25
C ALA A 249 5.41 16.59 8.77
N ASP A 250 5.26 15.27 8.73
CA ASP A 250 4.02 14.62 8.31
C ASP A 250 2.86 14.97 9.28
N ARG A 251 1.89 15.73 8.76
CA ARG A 251 0.71 16.17 9.53
C ARG A 251 -0.45 15.21 9.43
N LEU A 252 -0.48 14.38 8.36
CA LEU A 252 -1.55 13.40 8.16
C LEU A 252 -1.31 12.14 8.97
N VAL A 253 -0.06 11.64 8.99
CA VAL A 253 0.39 10.54 9.85
C VAL A 253 1.60 11.02 10.68
N PRO A 254 1.34 11.82 11.75
CA PRO A 254 2.42 12.36 12.57
C PRO A 254 3.36 11.27 13.13
N PRO A 255 4.65 11.57 13.35
CA PRO A 255 5.67 10.59 13.79
C PRO A 255 5.26 9.73 14.99
N ARG A 256 4.51 10.25 15.95
CA ARG A 256 4.00 9.49 17.11
C ARG A 256 3.10 8.30 16.74
N PHE A 257 2.69 8.19 15.48
CA PHE A 257 1.90 7.04 15.00
C PHE A 257 2.76 5.87 14.54
N VAL A 258 4.11 6.04 14.41
CA VAL A 258 5.01 4.95 14.01
C VAL A 258 5.68 4.25 15.20
N ASP A 259 5.72 4.86 16.40
CA ASP A 259 6.51 4.39 17.55
C ASP A 259 6.36 2.89 17.82
N ARG A 260 5.13 2.39 17.92
CA ARG A 260 4.86 0.97 18.16
C ARG A 260 5.25 0.05 17.00
N LEU A 261 5.37 0.57 15.78
CA LEU A 261 5.88 -0.19 14.64
C LEU A 261 7.40 -0.30 14.73
N LEU A 262 8.10 0.76 15.17
CA LEU A 262 9.55 0.74 15.37
C LEU A 262 9.95 -0.39 16.33
N ASP A 263 9.21 -0.55 17.43
CA ASP A 263 9.43 -1.59 18.44
C ASP A 263 9.13 -3.02 17.94
N ALA A 264 8.39 -3.14 16.84
CA ALA A 264 7.93 -4.41 16.29
C ALA A 264 8.65 -4.83 15.00
N LEU A 265 9.62 -4.04 14.54
CA LEU A 265 10.34 -4.32 13.29
C LEU A 265 11.07 -5.67 13.35
N PRO A 266 10.97 -6.50 12.29
CA PRO A 266 11.71 -7.74 12.23
C PRO A 266 13.23 -7.51 12.11
N PRO A 267 14.07 -8.53 12.46
CA PRO A 267 15.51 -8.42 12.33
C PRO A 267 15.99 -8.05 10.93
N GLY A 268 17.02 -7.20 10.84
CA GLY A 268 17.58 -6.72 9.58
C GLY A 268 16.78 -5.59 8.92
N SER A 269 15.76 -5.05 9.61
CA SER A 269 15.02 -3.88 9.18
C SER A 269 15.82 -2.58 9.35
N GLU A 270 15.39 -1.56 8.61
CA GLU A 270 16.01 -0.24 8.57
C GLU A 270 14.95 0.83 8.87
N VAL A 271 15.40 1.98 9.36
CA VAL A 271 14.54 3.14 9.59
C VAL A 271 15.11 4.33 8.86
N PHE A 272 14.27 5.01 8.10
CA PHE A 272 14.63 6.24 7.41
C PHE A 272 13.69 7.36 7.83
N ARG A 273 14.13 8.16 8.81
CA ARG A 273 13.48 9.41 9.18
C ARG A 273 13.99 10.53 8.28
N VAL A 274 13.09 11.22 7.61
CA VAL A 274 13.44 12.34 6.72
C VAL A 274 13.02 13.67 7.35
N ALA A 275 14.02 14.49 7.66
CA ALA A 275 13.80 15.80 8.26
C ALA A 275 13.06 16.73 7.28
N GLY A 276 12.01 17.39 7.75
CA GLY A 276 11.19 18.32 6.95
C GLY A 276 10.25 17.67 5.94
N ALA A 277 10.29 16.34 5.79
CA ALA A 277 9.38 15.66 4.87
C ALA A 277 7.95 15.56 5.43
N GLY A 278 6.97 15.70 4.53
CA GLY A 278 5.54 15.52 4.80
C GLY A 278 5.06 14.10 4.54
N HIS A 279 3.78 13.99 4.19
CA HIS A 279 3.14 12.72 3.89
C HIS A 279 3.47 12.25 2.47
N CYS A 280 3.51 10.94 2.24
CA CYS A 280 3.68 10.35 0.90
C CYS A 280 2.68 10.93 -0.12
N HIS A 281 3.10 11.08 -1.38
CA HIS A 281 2.36 11.70 -2.49
C HIS A 281 2.04 13.21 -2.33
N HIS A 282 2.73 13.90 -1.44
CA HIS A 282 2.69 15.36 -1.33
C HIS A 282 3.96 16.00 -1.91
N PRO A 283 3.94 17.31 -2.23
CA PRO A 283 5.13 17.99 -2.74
C PRO A 283 6.34 17.95 -1.79
N ASP A 284 6.09 17.77 -0.51
CA ASP A 284 7.06 17.69 0.58
C ASP A 284 7.31 16.26 1.09
N GLU A 285 7.04 15.25 0.27
CA GLU A 285 7.32 13.85 0.60
C GLU A 285 8.81 13.52 0.68
N ALA A 286 9.14 12.38 1.31
CA ALA A 286 10.52 11.95 1.52
C ALA A 286 11.33 11.83 0.22
N ALA A 287 10.73 11.32 -0.86
CA ALA A 287 11.35 11.16 -2.16
C ALA A 287 11.71 12.49 -2.83
N LYS A 288 11.09 13.62 -2.44
CA LYS A 288 11.36 14.95 -2.97
C LYS A 288 12.28 15.77 -2.05
N VAL A 289 12.07 15.69 -0.74
CA VAL A 289 12.86 16.43 0.26
C VAL A 289 14.29 15.90 0.34
N ALA A 290 14.49 14.59 0.21
CA ALA A 290 15.79 13.93 0.28
C ALA A 290 16.03 13.04 -0.95
N ALA A 291 15.81 13.57 -2.15
CA ALA A 291 15.69 12.79 -3.39
C ALA A 291 16.87 11.84 -3.64
N ASP A 292 18.10 12.32 -3.51
CA ASP A 292 19.29 11.49 -3.77
C ASP A 292 19.49 10.42 -2.69
N GLU A 293 19.32 10.78 -1.42
CA GLU A 293 19.42 9.83 -0.31
C GLU A 293 18.29 8.79 -0.38
N TYR A 294 17.06 9.22 -0.68
CA TYR A 294 15.92 8.33 -0.84
C TYR A 294 16.16 7.31 -1.95
N ARG A 295 16.57 7.78 -3.14
CA ARG A 295 16.86 6.92 -4.29
C ARG A 295 17.98 5.93 -3.99
N SER A 296 19.07 6.39 -3.37
CA SER A 296 20.19 5.54 -2.97
C SER A 296 19.76 4.49 -1.97
N ARG A 297 19.09 4.86 -0.87
CA ARG A 297 18.62 3.93 0.15
C ARG A 297 17.61 2.91 -0.40
N TRP A 298 16.66 3.36 -1.24
CA TRP A 298 15.68 2.51 -1.88
C TRP A 298 16.35 1.46 -2.77
N THR A 299 17.26 1.90 -3.63
CA THR A 299 18.02 1.03 -4.53
C THR A 299 18.84 0.00 -3.75
N ASP A 300 19.60 0.45 -2.76
CA ASP A 300 20.45 -0.41 -1.93
C ASP A 300 19.63 -1.41 -1.11
N PHE A 301 18.51 -0.98 -0.53
CA PHE A 301 17.64 -1.84 0.25
C PHE A 301 17.10 -3.00 -0.58
N PHE A 302 16.52 -2.70 -1.75
CA PHE A 302 15.99 -3.77 -2.62
C PHE A 302 17.10 -4.60 -3.25
N ALA A 303 18.20 -4.01 -3.71
CA ALA A 303 19.32 -4.76 -4.30
C ALA A 303 19.89 -5.81 -3.33
N ARG A 304 20.05 -5.46 -2.05
CA ARG A 304 20.54 -6.38 -1.02
C ARG A 304 19.54 -7.49 -0.65
N ARG A 305 18.24 -7.22 -0.68
CA ARG A 305 17.19 -8.11 -0.17
C ARG A 305 16.45 -8.87 -1.28
N LEU A 306 16.40 -8.29 -2.45
CA LEU A 306 15.66 -8.78 -3.59
C LEU A 306 16.42 -8.44 -4.89
N PRO A 307 17.51 -9.10 -5.24
CA PRO A 307 18.22 -8.84 -6.48
C PRO A 307 17.29 -8.86 -7.71
N PRO A 308 17.43 -7.92 -8.68
CA PRO A 308 16.49 -7.81 -9.81
C PRO A 308 16.43 -9.08 -10.67
N MET A 309 17.55 -9.78 -10.84
CA MET A 309 17.63 -11.05 -11.59
C MET A 309 17.90 -12.23 -10.66
N ALA A 310 17.56 -13.44 -11.11
CA ALA A 310 17.93 -14.67 -10.39
C ALA A 310 19.46 -14.81 -10.29
N PRO A 311 20.01 -15.33 -9.17
CA PRO A 311 21.42 -15.58 -9.05
C PRO A 311 21.91 -16.50 -10.19
N GLY A 312 23.04 -16.13 -10.83
CA GLY A 312 23.65 -16.93 -11.93
C GLY A 312 23.19 -16.55 -13.33
N GLU A 313 22.27 -15.58 -13.51
CA GLU A 313 21.91 -15.07 -14.83
C GLU A 313 22.68 -13.76 -15.15
N PRO A 314 23.31 -13.64 -16.34
CA PRO A 314 23.98 -12.41 -16.72
C PRO A 314 22.97 -11.27 -16.83
N SER A 315 23.28 -10.10 -16.27
CA SER A 315 22.55 -8.87 -16.56
C SER A 315 22.66 -8.63 -18.08
N ALA A 316 21.54 -8.43 -18.75
CA ALA A 316 21.60 -7.95 -20.13
C ALA A 316 22.21 -6.55 -20.08
N ASP A 317 23.41 -6.42 -20.62
CA ASP A 317 24.11 -5.14 -20.79
C ASP A 317 23.26 -4.27 -21.72
N PRO A 318 22.79 -3.08 -21.31
CA PRO A 318 22.01 -2.21 -22.18
C PRO A 318 22.79 -1.72 -23.40
N ALA A 319 24.12 -1.97 -23.48
CA ALA A 319 24.96 -1.61 -24.61
C ALA A 319 24.95 -2.62 -25.75
N SER A 320 24.21 -3.73 -25.69
CA SER A 320 24.20 -4.78 -26.75
C SER A 320 22.88 -4.85 -27.54
N ALA A 321 22.15 -3.75 -27.65
CA ALA A 321 21.08 -3.62 -28.64
C ALA A 321 21.67 -3.13 -29.97
N PRO A 322 21.40 -3.82 -31.11
CA PRO A 322 21.89 -3.43 -32.42
C PRO A 322 21.33 -2.11 -32.93
#